data_dffa6e97068cb85a6ff3ba8fe1c2d4d8
#
_entry.id   dffa6e97068cb85a6ff3ba8fe1c2d4d8
#
_cell.length_a   1.000
_cell.length_b   1.000
_cell.length_c   1.000
_cell.angle_alpha   90.00
_cell.angle_beta   90.00
_cell.angle_gamma   90.00
#
_symmetry.space_group_name_H-M   'P 1'
#
loop_
_entity.id
_entity.type
_entity.pdbx_description
1 polymer ?
#
loop_
_entity_poly.entity_id
_entity_poly.type
_entity_poly.pdbx_seq_one_letter_code
_entity_poly.pdbx_strand_id
1 'polypeptide(L)'
;MSLRRSVLMGNFKEDDNVTTPLEGSRLERVERKDCPAEHLSDYDEVLRTRGMETMPHVFALLANSPAALAAVCPVGAHVRYGTEFDDALREYVIMTVAQELRCTYEWVHHYVVAKRVGASDDLLKKIGTPAMESEPGDIGLATRYARMLTRNEEIPDDMADALKASFGAKGFVDMTIMIGYYGMLARFINTVKIPIEDTYEIPPFNV
;
A
#
# COMPACT_ATOMS: atom_id res chain seq x y z
N MET A 1 -8.18 -9.88 23.12
CA MET A 1 -8.18 -9.02 21.92
C MET A 1 -7.19 -7.86 22.06
N SER A 2 -5.91 -8.11 22.37
CA SER A 2 -4.98 -7.01 22.68
C SER A 2 -3.54 -7.23 22.21
N LEU A 3 -3.25 -8.10 21.25
CA LEU A 3 -1.87 -8.44 20.87
C LEU A 3 -1.49 -8.19 19.41
N ARG A 4 -2.37 -7.62 18.57
CA ARG A 4 -2.07 -7.35 17.15
C ARG A 4 -1.60 -5.92 16.83
N ARG A 5 -1.45 -5.03 17.82
CA ARG A 5 -1.13 -3.60 17.59
C ARG A 5 0.35 -3.22 17.65
N SER A 6 1.24 -4.13 18.05
CA SER A 6 2.63 -3.76 18.36
C SER A 6 3.65 -3.94 17.25
N VAL A 7 3.27 -4.36 16.03
CA VAL A 7 4.23 -4.81 15.00
C VAL A 7 4.60 -3.70 13.98
N LEU A 8 4.02 -2.50 14.06
CA LEU A 8 4.17 -1.48 13.03
C LEU A 8 5.15 -0.34 13.36
N MET A 9 5.92 -0.45 14.44
CA MET A 9 6.91 0.58 14.75
C MET A 9 8.23 0.30 13.98
N GLY A 10 8.34 0.87 12.79
CA GLY A 10 9.65 1.15 12.21
C GLY A 10 10.27 2.31 13.00
N ASN A 11 11.55 2.23 13.36
CA ASN A 11 12.29 3.35 13.94
C ASN A 11 12.45 4.45 12.89
N PHE A 12 11.45 5.33 12.79
CA PHE A 12 11.64 6.61 12.12
C PHE A 12 12.43 7.50 13.06
N LYS A 13 13.59 7.98 12.63
CA LYS A 13 14.28 9.06 13.33
C LYS A 13 13.48 10.34 13.11
N GLU A 14 13.29 11.11 14.17
CA GLU A 14 12.80 12.48 14.10
C GLU A 14 13.70 13.27 13.14
N ASP A 15 13.18 13.60 11.96
CA ASP A 15 13.73 14.67 11.15
C ASP A 15 13.10 15.96 11.65
N ASP A 16 13.94 16.77 12.31
CA ASP A 16 13.58 18.08 12.83
C ASP A 16 12.99 18.98 11.73
N ASN A 17 11.74 19.42 11.93
CA ASN A 17 11.14 20.68 11.47
C ASN A 17 11.79 21.35 10.23
N VAL A 18 11.64 20.77 9.08
CA VAL A 18 11.99 21.46 7.83
C VAL A 18 10.79 21.47 6.91
N THR A 19 10.15 22.63 6.78
CA THR A 19 9.31 22.99 5.63
C THR A 19 10.19 23.06 4.40
N THR A 20 10.71 21.93 3.96
CA THR A 20 11.55 21.85 2.77
C THR A 20 10.71 21.18 1.68
N PRO A 21 10.64 21.77 0.48
CA PRO A 21 10.10 21.07 -0.66
C PRO A 21 10.80 19.72 -0.75
N LEU A 22 10.05 18.61 -0.83
CA LEU A 22 10.65 17.31 -1.04
C LEU A 22 11.33 17.33 -2.40
N GLU A 23 12.65 17.19 -2.41
CA GLU A 23 13.45 17.32 -3.63
C GLU A 23 12.93 16.36 -4.70
N GLY A 24 12.63 16.90 -5.89
CA GLY A 24 12.07 16.15 -7.00
C GLY A 24 10.55 15.94 -6.98
N SER A 25 9.85 16.22 -5.87
CA SER A 25 8.38 16.17 -5.82
C SER A 25 7.76 17.36 -6.56
N ARG A 26 6.55 17.13 -7.10
CA ARG A 26 5.74 18.19 -7.74
C ARG A 26 4.85 18.96 -6.76
N LEU A 27 4.74 18.50 -5.53
CA LEU A 27 3.96 19.11 -4.46
C LEU A 27 4.82 19.31 -3.24
N GLU A 28 4.46 20.29 -2.43
CA GLU A 28 5.08 20.53 -1.12
C GLU A 28 4.50 19.57 -0.08
N ARG A 29 5.32 19.22 0.89
CA ARG A 29 4.90 18.44 2.05
C ARG A 29 4.05 19.32 2.96
N VAL A 30 2.87 18.86 3.33
CA VAL A 30 2.02 19.51 4.33
C VAL A 30 2.37 18.94 5.70
N GLU A 31 2.84 19.82 6.57
CA GLU A 31 3.07 19.49 7.97
C GLU A 31 1.79 19.71 8.80
N ARG A 32 1.72 19.07 9.98
CA ARG A 32 0.54 19.20 10.84
C ARG A 32 0.17 20.67 11.12
N LYS A 33 1.17 21.54 11.32
CA LYS A 33 0.98 22.96 11.59
C LYS A 33 0.37 23.76 10.42
N ASP A 34 0.55 23.24 9.19
CA ASP A 34 0.07 23.86 7.95
C ASP A 34 -1.29 23.28 7.51
N CYS A 35 -1.77 22.23 8.20
CA CYS A 35 -3.07 21.65 7.95
C CYS A 35 -4.18 22.56 8.50
N PRO A 36 -5.25 22.85 7.73
CA PRO A 36 -6.40 23.62 8.21
C PRO A 36 -6.99 23.02 9.49
N ALA A 37 -7.40 23.89 10.44
CA ALA A 37 -7.84 23.46 11.76
C ALA A 37 -8.99 22.44 11.74
N GLU A 38 -9.92 22.60 10.80
CA GLU A 38 -11.05 21.69 10.57
C GLU A 38 -10.65 20.29 10.09
N HIS A 39 -9.42 20.10 9.58
CA HIS A 39 -8.89 18.85 9.08
C HIS A 39 -7.75 18.24 9.92
N LEU A 40 -7.40 18.89 11.04
CA LEU A 40 -6.36 18.36 11.93
C LEU A 40 -6.69 16.97 12.47
N SER A 41 -7.98 16.71 12.77
CA SER A 41 -8.43 15.40 13.22
C SER A 41 -8.19 14.31 12.16
N ASP A 42 -8.39 14.61 10.88
CA ASP A 42 -8.16 13.67 9.79
C ASP A 42 -6.67 13.38 9.62
N TYR A 43 -5.83 14.41 9.74
CA TYR A 43 -4.37 14.30 9.71
C TYR A 43 -3.86 13.40 10.87
N ASP A 44 -4.29 13.68 12.09
CA ASP A 44 -3.89 12.92 13.28
C ASP A 44 -4.42 11.46 13.24
N GLU A 45 -5.60 11.24 12.66
CA GLU A 45 -6.17 9.89 12.50
C GLU A 45 -5.32 9.00 11.59
N VAL A 46 -4.65 9.56 10.57
CA VAL A 46 -3.70 8.81 9.74
C VAL A 46 -2.56 8.26 10.58
N LEU A 47 -1.96 9.10 11.41
CA LEU A 47 -0.87 8.70 12.32
C LEU A 47 -1.36 7.66 13.33
N ARG A 48 -2.48 7.94 13.98
CA ARG A 48 -3.06 7.07 15.00
C ARG A 48 -3.40 5.67 14.47
N THR A 49 -4.06 5.58 13.32
CA THR A 49 -4.50 4.28 12.76
C THR A 49 -3.34 3.43 12.29
N ARG A 50 -2.24 4.04 11.92
CA ARG A 50 -1.03 3.36 11.44
C ARG A 50 0.05 3.20 12.50
N GLY A 51 -0.15 3.77 13.71
CA GLY A 51 0.82 3.74 14.79
C GLY A 51 2.13 4.42 14.41
N MET A 52 2.05 5.52 13.65
CA MET A 52 3.21 6.28 13.16
C MET A 52 3.36 7.58 13.94
N GLU A 53 4.60 7.98 14.20
CA GLU A 53 4.95 9.26 14.82
C GLU A 53 5.14 10.35 13.76
N THR A 54 5.64 9.97 12.59
CA THR A 54 5.89 10.87 11.47
C THR A 54 4.99 10.53 10.29
N MET A 55 4.44 11.54 9.63
CA MET A 55 3.60 11.37 8.45
C MET A 55 4.45 10.91 7.26
N PRO A 56 4.18 9.74 6.67
CA PRO A 56 4.83 9.31 5.43
C PRO A 56 4.61 10.30 4.30
N HIS A 57 5.56 10.40 3.39
CA HIS A 57 5.51 11.35 2.29
C HIS A 57 4.21 11.24 1.48
N VAL A 58 3.72 10.04 1.20
CA VAL A 58 2.47 9.84 0.44
C VAL A 58 1.27 10.54 1.07
N PHE A 59 1.13 10.46 2.39
CA PHE A 59 0.00 11.09 3.09
C PHE A 59 0.24 12.59 3.34
N ALA A 60 1.50 12.97 3.60
CA ALA A 60 1.86 14.38 3.74
C ALA A 60 1.63 15.17 2.44
N LEU A 61 1.86 14.54 1.26
CA LEU A 61 1.56 15.15 -0.03
C LEU A 61 0.08 15.08 -0.38
N LEU A 62 -0.61 13.99 0.01
CA LEU A 62 -2.07 13.87 -0.16
C LEU A 62 -2.82 14.93 0.66
N ALA A 63 -2.25 15.36 1.79
CA ALA A 63 -2.80 16.42 2.64
C ALA A 63 -2.85 17.81 1.97
N ASN A 64 -2.26 18.01 0.78
CA ASN A 64 -2.54 19.19 -0.07
C ASN A 64 -4.02 19.29 -0.45
N SER A 65 -4.76 18.17 -0.35
CA SER A 65 -6.23 18.14 -0.39
C SER A 65 -6.72 17.43 0.89
N PRO A 66 -6.95 18.17 1.99
CA PRO A 66 -7.34 17.56 3.25
C PRO A 66 -8.61 16.72 3.17
N ALA A 67 -9.59 17.16 2.36
CA ALA A 67 -10.81 16.41 2.11
C ALA A 67 -10.53 15.08 1.38
N ALA A 68 -9.55 15.04 0.46
CA ALA A 68 -9.14 13.79 -0.18
C ALA A 68 -8.41 12.88 0.82
N LEU A 69 -7.57 13.42 1.69
CA LEU A 69 -6.92 12.66 2.77
C LEU A 69 -7.98 12.00 3.65
N ALA A 70 -8.98 12.76 4.11
CA ALA A 70 -10.09 12.28 4.94
C ALA A 70 -10.91 11.17 4.25
N ALA A 71 -11.13 11.24 2.94
CA ALA A 71 -11.87 10.24 2.18
C ALA A 71 -11.05 8.97 1.91
N VAL A 72 -9.76 9.10 1.62
CA VAL A 72 -8.88 8.01 1.17
C VAL A 72 -8.37 7.17 2.35
N CYS A 73 -8.02 7.79 3.48
CA CYS A 73 -7.37 7.11 4.58
C CYS A 73 -8.23 6.06 5.30
N PRO A 74 -9.56 6.22 5.48
CA PRO A 74 -10.42 5.16 6.01
C PRO A 74 -10.46 3.90 5.14
N VAL A 75 -10.46 4.05 3.81
CA VAL A 75 -10.37 2.90 2.89
C VAL A 75 -9.04 2.18 3.09
N GLY A 76 -7.93 2.92 3.18
CA GLY A 76 -6.62 2.35 3.47
C GLY A 76 -6.55 1.63 4.82
N ALA A 77 -7.20 2.17 5.85
CA ALA A 77 -7.28 1.51 7.15
C ALA A 77 -8.09 0.20 7.06
N HIS A 78 -9.21 0.19 6.33
CA HIS A 78 -10.01 -1.02 6.12
C HIS A 78 -9.22 -2.11 5.41
N VAL A 79 -8.63 -1.82 4.24
CA VAL A 79 -7.93 -2.83 3.45
C VAL A 79 -6.69 -3.39 4.14
N ARG A 80 -6.06 -2.62 5.04
CA ARG A 80 -4.88 -3.08 5.81
C ARG A 80 -5.23 -3.83 7.09
N TYR A 81 -6.26 -3.40 7.82
CA TYR A 81 -6.53 -3.85 9.19
C TYR A 81 -7.93 -4.40 9.39
N GLY A 82 -8.85 -4.16 8.48
CA GLY A 82 -10.26 -4.57 8.55
C GLY A 82 -10.59 -5.82 7.75
N THR A 83 -9.65 -6.32 6.94
CA THR A 83 -9.82 -7.54 6.13
C THR A 83 -9.35 -8.79 6.87
N GLU A 84 -9.80 -9.95 6.43
CA GLU A 84 -9.49 -11.25 7.03
C GLU A 84 -8.33 -11.97 6.31
N PHE A 85 -7.66 -11.30 5.36
CA PHE A 85 -6.53 -11.89 4.64
C PHE A 85 -5.34 -12.15 5.57
N ASP A 86 -4.62 -13.24 5.27
CA ASP A 86 -3.28 -13.43 5.79
C ASP A 86 -2.40 -12.22 5.45
N ASP A 87 -1.57 -11.80 6.41
CA ASP A 87 -0.78 -10.59 6.27
C ASP A 87 0.25 -10.69 5.11
N ALA A 88 0.84 -11.87 4.88
CA ALA A 88 1.76 -12.08 3.76
C ALA A 88 1.02 -12.10 2.42
N LEU A 89 -0.16 -12.73 2.35
CA LEU A 89 -1.01 -12.71 1.15
C LEU A 89 -1.36 -11.27 0.75
N ARG A 90 -1.74 -10.46 1.72
CA ARG A 90 -2.03 -9.03 1.50
C ARG A 90 -0.84 -8.32 0.86
N GLU A 91 0.36 -8.51 1.40
CA GLU A 91 1.55 -7.85 0.87
C GLU A 91 1.92 -8.36 -0.54
N TYR A 92 1.75 -9.64 -0.86
CA TYR A 92 1.95 -10.13 -2.23
C TYR A 92 1.02 -9.45 -3.22
N VAL A 93 -0.26 -9.26 -2.86
CA VAL A 93 -1.23 -8.55 -3.71
C VAL A 93 -0.84 -7.09 -3.90
N ILE A 94 -0.50 -6.38 -2.82
CA ILE A 94 -0.11 -4.97 -2.87
C ILE A 94 1.16 -4.79 -3.71
N MET A 95 2.16 -5.62 -3.49
CA MET A 95 3.42 -5.56 -4.25
C MET A 95 3.23 -5.93 -5.72
N THR A 96 2.26 -6.80 -6.05
CA THR A 96 1.89 -7.06 -7.44
C THR A 96 1.34 -5.78 -8.11
N VAL A 97 0.47 -5.04 -7.43
CA VAL A 97 -0.04 -3.75 -7.93
C VAL A 97 1.10 -2.74 -8.13
N ALA A 98 1.99 -2.64 -7.14
CA ALA A 98 3.16 -1.74 -7.21
C ALA A 98 4.07 -2.08 -8.39
N GLN A 99 4.32 -3.38 -8.62
CA GLN A 99 5.10 -3.89 -9.75
C GLN A 99 4.46 -3.54 -11.09
N GLU A 100 3.18 -3.81 -11.26
CA GLU A 100 2.44 -3.56 -12.50
C GLU A 100 2.39 -2.08 -12.87
N LEU A 101 2.31 -1.20 -11.88
CA LEU A 101 2.28 0.25 -12.07
C LEU A 101 3.66 0.90 -11.97
N ARG A 102 4.72 0.12 -11.82
CA ARG A 102 6.09 0.59 -11.68
C ARG A 102 6.23 1.65 -10.59
N CYS A 103 5.56 1.42 -9.46
CA CYS A 103 5.58 2.31 -8.31
C CYS A 103 6.66 1.88 -7.31
N THR A 104 7.87 2.38 -7.49
CA THR A 104 9.02 2.03 -6.63
C THR A 104 8.76 2.41 -5.16
N TYR A 105 8.07 3.52 -4.91
CA TYR A 105 7.71 3.96 -3.55
C TYR A 105 6.89 2.89 -2.81
N GLU A 106 5.76 2.44 -3.41
CA GLU A 106 4.93 1.38 -2.83
C GLU A 106 5.71 0.06 -2.68
N TRP A 107 6.52 -0.28 -3.69
CA TRP A 107 7.35 -1.47 -3.66
C TRP A 107 8.27 -1.49 -2.44
N VAL A 108 9.02 -0.41 -2.21
CA VAL A 108 9.99 -0.31 -1.12
C VAL A 108 9.30 -0.40 0.24
N HIS A 109 8.24 0.37 0.44
CA HIS A 109 7.50 0.39 1.71
C HIS A 109 6.88 -0.96 2.03
N HIS A 110 6.24 -1.59 1.05
CA HIS A 110 5.57 -2.87 1.24
C HIS A 110 6.53 -4.05 1.27
N TYR A 111 7.70 -3.97 0.63
CA TYR A 111 8.73 -4.98 0.78
C TYR A 111 9.19 -5.13 2.24
N VAL A 112 9.42 -4.03 2.93
CA VAL A 112 9.80 -4.03 4.35
C VAL A 112 8.69 -4.64 5.21
N VAL A 113 7.43 -4.30 4.93
CA VAL A 113 6.28 -4.89 5.64
C VAL A 113 6.18 -6.38 5.35
N ALA A 114 6.28 -6.80 4.08
CA ALA A 114 6.25 -8.19 3.66
C ALA A 114 7.29 -9.04 4.38
N LYS A 115 8.53 -8.56 4.47
CA LYS A 115 9.58 -9.23 5.24
C LYS A 115 9.23 -9.37 6.72
N ARG A 116 8.65 -8.34 7.32
CA ARG A 116 8.26 -8.32 8.73
C ARG A 116 7.15 -9.30 9.06
N VAL A 117 6.19 -9.48 8.13
CA VAL A 117 5.08 -10.44 8.30
C VAL A 117 5.44 -11.86 7.85
N GLY A 118 6.68 -12.11 7.48
CA GLY A 118 7.17 -13.44 7.14
C GLY A 118 6.89 -13.89 5.70
N ALA A 119 6.67 -12.96 4.78
CA ALA A 119 6.55 -13.29 3.36
C ALA A 119 7.82 -13.99 2.85
N SER A 120 7.63 -15.02 2.02
CA SER A 120 8.72 -15.82 1.44
C SER A 120 9.54 -14.98 0.46
N ASP A 121 10.86 -14.97 0.62
CA ASP A 121 11.80 -14.32 -0.31
C ASP A 121 11.69 -14.90 -1.72
N ASP A 122 11.44 -16.19 -1.84
CA ASP A 122 11.31 -16.84 -3.14
C ASP A 122 10.04 -16.39 -3.87
N LEU A 123 8.94 -16.15 -3.15
CA LEU A 123 7.71 -15.61 -3.73
C LEU A 123 7.87 -14.11 -4.07
N LEU A 124 8.51 -13.34 -3.19
CA LEU A 124 8.77 -11.91 -3.47
C LEU A 124 9.58 -11.71 -4.76
N LYS A 125 10.58 -12.57 -5.00
CA LYS A 125 11.38 -12.55 -6.25
C LYS A 125 10.57 -12.94 -7.49
N LYS A 126 9.48 -13.68 -7.34
CA LYS A 126 8.63 -14.09 -8.47
C LYS A 126 7.67 -13.00 -8.92
N ILE A 127 7.34 -12.03 -8.06
CA ILE A 127 6.40 -10.95 -8.40
C ILE A 127 6.85 -10.23 -9.68
N GLY A 128 5.95 -10.08 -10.64
CA GLY A 128 6.23 -9.50 -11.96
C GLY A 128 6.91 -10.44 -12.94
N THR A 129 7.09 -11.72 -12.61
CA THR A 129 7.66 -12.73 -13.50
C THR A 129 6.64 -13.82 -13.88
N PRO A 130 6.84 -14.56 -14.98
CA PRO A 130 5.97 -15.69 -15.34
C PRO A 130 5.88 -16.79 -14.28
N ALA A 131 6.90 -16.89 -13.40
CA ALA A 131 6.89 -17.86 -12.31
C ALA A 131 5.80 -17.56 -11.27
N MET A 132 5.46 -16.28 -11.04
CA MET A 132 4.35 -15.90 -10.16
C MET A 132 3.00 -16.24 -10.78
N GLU A 133 2.88 -16.12 -12.09
CA GLU A 133 1.63 -16.47 -12.80
C GLU A 133 1.30 -17.96 -12.70
N SER A 134 2.32 -18.80 -12.56
CA SER A 134 2.19 -20.26 -12.42
C SER A 134 2.14 -20.71 -10.96
N GLU A 135 2.22 -19.79 -9.99
CA GLU A 135 2.17 -20.15 -8.56
C GLU A 135 0.81 -20.75 -8.22
N PRO A 136 0.77 -21.93 -7.57
CA PRO A 136 -0.49 -22.59 -7.20
C PRO A 136 -1.15 -21.95 -5.98
N GLY A 137 -2.41 -22.35 -5.72
CA GLY A 137 -3.17 -21.98 -4.52
C GLY A 137 -3.56 -20.51 -4.45
N ASP A 138 -3.91 -20.07 -3.26
CA ASP A 138 -4.51 -18.75 -3.01
C ASP A 138 -3.58 -17.59 -3.35
N ILE A 139 -2.27 -17.75 -3.12
CA ILE A 139 -1.27 -16.71 -3.44
C ILE A 139 -1.21 -16.50 -4.95
N GLY A 140 -1.10 -17.57 -5.73
CA GLY A 140 -1.08 -17.49 -7.18
C GLY A 140 -2.40 -16.96 -7.76
N LEU A 141 -3.55 -17.39 -7.21
CA LEU A 141 -4.86 -16.89 -7.62
C LEU A 141 -4.99 -15.39 -7.37
N ALA A 142 -4.66 -14.94 -6.15
CA ALA A 142 -4.79 -13.54 -5.75
C ALA A 142 -3.84 -12.61 -6.52
N THR A 143 -2.59 -13.03 -6.76
CA THR A 143 -1.61 -12.23 -7.50
C THR A 143 -1.93 -12.16 -9.00
N ARG A 144 -2.41 -13.26 -9.63
CA ARG A 144 -2.93 -13.20 -11.00
C ARG A 144 -4.11 -12.25 -11.14
N TYR A 145 -5.06 -12.34 -10.20
CA TYR A 145 -6.20 -11.43 -10.16
C TYR A 145 -5.74 -9.96 -10.00
N ALA A 146 -4.81 -9.70 -9.08
CA ALA A 146 -4.27 -8.36 -8.87
C ALA A 146 -3.62 -7.79 -10.13
N ARG A 147 -2.83 -8.61 -10.84
CA ARG A 147 -2.20 -8.22 -12.11
C ARG A 147 -3.24 -7.87 -13.16
N MET A 148 -4.20 -8.79 -13.41
CA MET A 148 -5.21 -8.61 -14.44
C MET A 148 -6.06 -7.36 -14.17
N LEU A 149 -6.55 -7.20 -12.93
CA LEU A 149 -7.35 -6.05 -12.55
C LEU A 149 -6.57 -4.73 -12.66
N THR A 150 -5.29 -4.74 -12.27
CA THR A 150 -4.43 -3.55 -12.37
C THR A 150 -4.19 -3.12 -13.82
N ARG A 151 -4.10 -4.09 -14.73
CA ARG A 151 -3.97 -3.87 -16.18
C ARG A 151 -5.30 -3.59 -16.88
N ASN A 152 -6.41 -3.61 -16.14
CA ASN A 152 -7.76 -3.48 -16.69
C ASN A 152 -8.08 -4.57 -17.74
N GLU A 153 -7.56 -5.78 -17.52
CA GLU A 153 -7.90 -6.96 -18.29
C GLU A 153 -9.27 -7.50 -17.83
N GLU A 154 -9.99 -8.18 -18.73
CA GLU A 154 -11.23 -8.86 -18.39
C GLU A 154 -10.96 -10.02 -17.40
N ILE A 155 -11.75 -10.10 -16.34
CA ILE A 155 -11.65 -11.17 -15.34
C ILE A 155 -12.58 -12.30 -15.75
N PRO A 156 -12.04 -13.50 -16.06
CA PRO A 156 -12.86 -14.64 -16.43
C PRO A 156 -13.79 -15.11 -15.29
N ASP A 157 -14.97 -15.62 -15.65
CA ASP A 157 -15.96 -16.09 -14.67
C ASP A 157 -15.41 -17.19 -13.76
N ASP A 158 -14.61 -18.12 -14.30
CA ASP A 158 -13.98 -19.18 -13.53
C ASP A 158 -12.99 -18.66 -12.50
N MET A 159 -12.25 -17.58 -12.80
CA MET A 159 -11.39 -16.90 -11.83
C MET A 159 -12.22 -16.21 -10.75
N ALA A 160 -13.30 -15.53 -11.12
CA ALA A 160 -14.19 -14.89 -10.16
C ALA A 160 -14.85 -15.92 -9.22
N ASP A 161 -15.24 -17.10 -9.75
CA ASP A 161 -15.78 -18.19 -8.96
C ASP A 161 -14.72 -18.81 -8.04
N ALA A 162 -13.48 -18.98 -8.51
CA ALA A 162 -12.38 -19.45 -7.69
C ALA A 162 -12.07 -18.47 -6.52
N LEU A 163 -12.05 -17.16 -6.79
CA LEU A 163 -11.87 -16.13 -5.76
C LEU A 163 -12.97 -16.17 -4.70
N LYS A 164 -14.23 -16.34 -5.12
CA LYS A 164 -15.36 -16.49 -4.19
C LYS A 164 -15.26 -17.80 -3.39
N ALA A 165 -14.79 -18.87 -4.00
CA ALA A 165 -14.61 -20.16 -3.32
C ALA A 165 -13.49 -20.08 -2.26
N SER A 166 -12.36 -19.44 -2.57
CA SER A 166 -11.22 -19.31 -1.65
C SER A 166 -11.43 -18.27 -0.54
N PHE A 167 -12.01 -17.10 -0.88
CA PHE A 167 -12.05 -15.94 0.02
C PHE A 167 -13.48 -15.53 0.42
N GLY A 168 -14.50 -16.18 -0.10
CA GLY A 168 -15.89 -15.77 0.08
C GLY A 168 -16.24 -14.49 -0.69
N ALA A 169 -17.51 -14.13 -0.71
CA ALA A 169 -17.98 -12.90 -1.36
C ALA A 169 -17.37 -11.65 -0.73
N LYS A 170 -17.24 -11.63 0.61
CA LYS A 170 -16.61 -10.52 1.35
C LYS A 170 -15.15 -10.36 0.95
N GLY A 171 -14.37 -11.45 0.96
CA GLY A 171 -12.94 -11.40 0.59
C GLY A 171 -12.73 -11.00 -0.87
N PHE A 172 -13.59 -11.45 -1.79
CA PHE A 172 -13.53 -11.00 -3.19
C PHE A 172 -13.75 -9.49 -3.33
N VAL A 173 -14.73 -8.91 -2.61
CA VAL A 173 -14.96 -7.45 -2.59
C VAL A 173 -13.77 -6.74 -1.95
N ASP A 174 -13.32 -7.17 -0.79
CA ASP A 174 -12.21 -6.56 -0.06
C ASP A 174 -10.91 -6.55 -0.88
N MET A 175 -10.62 -7.65 -1.59
CA MET A 175 -9.44 -7.76 -2.47
C MET A 175 -9.55 -6.81 -3.67
N THR A 176 -10.72 -6.72 -4.29
CA THR A 176 -10.98 -5.80 -5.40
C THR A 176 -10.76 -4.35 -4.97
N ILE A 177 -11.31 -3.96 -3.81
CA ILE A 177 -11.12 -2.63 -3.24
C ILE A 177 -9.66 -2.37 -2.91
N MET A 178 -8.95 -3.35 -2.33
CA MET A 178 -7.52 -3.23 -2.02
C MET A 178 -6.68 -2.97 -3.27
N ILE A 179 -6.89 -3.72 -4.33
CA ILE A 179 -6.19 -3.54 -5.61
C ILE A 179 -6.49 -2.16 -6.20
N GLY A 180 -7.75 -1.73 -6.19
CA GLY A 180 -8.16 -0.40 -6.64
C GLY A 180 -7.53 0.72 -5.81
N TYR A 181 -7.50 0.57 -4.49
CA TYR A 181 -6.91 1.54 -3.57
C TYR A 181 -5.42 1.73 -3.82
N TYR A 182 -4.63 0.66 -3.87
CA TYR A 182 -3.20 0.74 -4.15
C TYR A 182 -2.92 1.16 -5.59
N GLY A 183 -3.79 0.80 -6.52
CA GLY A 183 -3.73 1.29 -7.90
C GLY A 183 -3.95 2.80 -8.01
N MET A 184 -4.84 3.37 -7.20
CA MET A 184 -5.04 4.82 -7.09
C MET A 184 -3.83 5.50 -6.48
N LEU A 185 -3.32 4.99 -5.34
CA LEU A 185 -2.15 5.56 -4.67
C LEU A 185 -0.91 5.52 -5.56
N ALA A 186 -0.63 4.40 -6.23
CA ALA A 186 0.52 4.27 -7.12
C ALA A 186 0.49 5.32 -8.26
N ARG A 187 -0.69 5.58 -8.82
CA ARG A 187 -0.86 6.63 -9.85
C ARG A 187 -0.63 8.03 -9.29
N PHE A 188 -1.14 8.31 -8.08
CA PHE A 188 -0.87 9.56 -7.37
C PHE A 188 0.63 9.73 -7.11
N ILE A 189 1.27 8.74 -6.49
CA ILE A 189 2.69 8.72 -6.15
C ILE A 189 3.55 8.99 -7.38
N ASN A 190 3.33 8.24 -8.46
CA ASN A 190 4.08 8.39 -9.71
C ASN A 190 3.84 9.76 -10.37
N THR A 191 2.58 10.27 -10.31
CA THR A 191 2.22 11.56 -10.90
C THR A 191 2.89 12.72 -10.18
N VAL A 192 2.89 12.71 -8.84
CA VAL A 192 3.50 13.81 -8.05
C VAL A 192 4.98 13.59 -7.77
N LYS A 193 5.55 12.45 -8.19
CA LYS A 193 6.96 12.08 -8.01
C LYS A 193 7.36 12.09 -6.54
N ILE A 194 6.66 11.29 -5.74
CA ILE A 194 6.96 11.18 -4.31
C ILE A 194 8.33 10.52 -4.13
N PRO A 195 9.32 11.20 -3.50
CA PRO A 195 10.60 10.59 -3.19
C PRO A 195 10.43 9.54 -2.07
N ILE A 196 11.28 8.51 -2.13
CA ILE A 196 11.39 7.53 -1.04
C ILE A 196 12.13 8.21 0.11
N GLU A 197 11.71 7.94 1.34
CA GLU A 197 12.40 8.43 2.53
C GLU A 197 13.81 7.82 2.62
N ASP A 198 14.81 8.61 3.03
CA ASP A 198 16.24 8.22 3.05
C ASP A 198 16.55 7.03 3.98
N THR A 199 15.59 6.65 4.81
CA THR A 199 15.72 5.51 5.73
C THR A 199 15.53 4.14 5.06
N TYR A 200 15.08 4.11 3.79
CA TYR A 200 14.81 2.87 3.07
C TYR A 200 15.92 2.52 2.08
N GLU A 201 16.32 1.24 2.10
CA GLU A 201 17.09 0.65 1.01
C GLU A 201 16.13 0.18 -0.09
N ILE A 202 16.50 0.39 -1.36
CA ILE A 202 15.67 -0.05 -2.49
C ILE A 202 15.95 -1.53 -2.75
N PRO A 203 15.02 -2.44 -2.45
CA PRO A 203 15.18 -3.86 -2.75
C PRO A 203 15.09 -4.10 -4.27
N PRO A 204 15.51 -5.27 -4.75
CA PRO A 204 15.38 -5.62 -6.16
C PRO A 204 13.94 -5.43 -6.65
N PHE A 205 13.79 -4.66 -7.72
CA PHE A 205 12.52 -4.39 -8.39
C PHE A 205 12.59 -5.02 -9.80
N ASN A 206 11.64 -5.89 -10.10
CA ASN A 206 11.61 -6.57 -11.39
C ASN A 206 11.07 -5.62 -12.46
N VAL A 207 11.93 -5.03 -13.27
CA VAL A 207 11.57 -4.09 -14.35
C VAL A 207 11.41 -4.83 -15.67
#